data_76946123b173a4aa827cd4c8614d1319
#
_entry.id   76946123b173a4aa827cd4c8614d1319
#
_cell.length_a   1.000
_cell.length_b   1.000
_cell.length_c   1.000
_cell.angle_alpha   90.00
_cell.angle_beta   90.00
_cell.angle_gamma   90.00
#
_symmetry.space_group_name_H-M   'P 1'
#
loop_
_entity.id
_entity.type
_entity.pdbx_description
1 polymer ?
#
loop_
_entity_poly.entity_id
_entity_poly.type
_entity_poly.pdbx_seq_one_letter_code
_entity_poly.pdbx_strand_id
1 'polypeptide(L)'
;SLTLVHLPRIPYVLHISPYTDPSAAFVKDFWEIMVGCRPVLPGEHTSSEAANEICTGNETLMNSQDVFFNVTQLRVSYNVYTAVYAIAHALHQLPCLNISEIQPKEVRNKVTAHLQKVNFTNQFGDNVFFDENGNPPASYDIINWQLRDGQVQHVTLGHFASAANGDYKLSIQDEDIVWRTGKMVPSSVCSNVCPVGTRKAQIKGKPTCCFDCIPCADGTIANSTGRPTCIKSMYATLKQTYTINIIWSSLSLATMMVFIQYRETPVVKASNSELSCFLLFSLFLCFLCPLTFIGRPTVWTCMLRHTAFGVTFAFCISCVLGKTIVVVTAFKASFPGSKVAGKFGPTQQRIIVGSCTFIQIVICILWLKLNPPFPDMVFRYSNKKIVLECNTGSETAFYVVLGYIGILAIICLVLAFLARKLPNNFNEAKFITFSMLIFCAVWITFIPAYVSSPGKFTVAVETFAILSSAFGLLICIFAPKCYIILIRPEKNTKKHVTAKNLSKRI
;
A
#
# COMPACT_ATOMS: atom_id res chain seq x y z
N SER A 1 -9.40 -41.36 -4.96
CA SER A 1 -9.80 -42.10 -6.19
C SER A 1 -11.33 -42.15 -6.25
N LEU A 2 -11.92 -41.30 -7.08
CA LEU A 2 -13.35 -41.31 -7.36
C LEU A 2 -13.68 -42.51 -8.23
N THR A 3 -14.03 -43.61 -7.59
CA THR A 3 -14.58 -44.77 -8.28
C THR A 3 -16.01 -44.44 -8.67
N LEU A 4 -16.25 -44.01 -9.92
CA LEU A 4 -17.58 -43.86 -10.50
C LEU A 4 -18.22 -45.24 -10.70
N VAL A 5 -18.63 -45.88 -9.61
CA VAL A 5 -19.15 -47.26 -9.62
C VAL A 5 -20.56 -47.37 -10.21
N HIS A 6 -21.27 -46.27 -10.49
CA HIS A 6 -22.62 -46.34 -11.06
C HIS A 6 -22.99 -45.15 -11.97
N LEU A 7 -22.34 -45.05 -13.12
CA LEU A 7 -23.00 -44.44 -14.27
C LEU A 7 -23.79 -45.52 -15.02
N PRO A 8 -25.11 -45.55 -15.04
CA PRO A 8 -25.90 -46.63 -15.63
C PRO A 8 -25.75 -46.82 -17.14
N ARG A 9 -24.89 -46.01 -17.78
CA ARG A 9 -24.64 -46.10 -19.24
C ARG A 9 -23.32 -46.77 -19.62
N ILE A 10 -22.36 -46.93 -18.70
CA ILE A 10 -21.12 -47.63 -19.01
C ILE A 10 -21.36 -49.13 -19.24
N PRO A 11 -22.23 -49.83 -18.47
CA PRO A 11 -22.63 -51.18 -18.81
C PRO A 11 -23.19 -51.33 -20.23
N TYR A 12 -23.89 -50.30 -20.74
CA TYR A 12 -24.45 -50.33 -22.08
C TYR A 12 -23.37 -50.33 -23.18
N VAL A 13 -22.31 -49.50 -23.02
CA VAL A 13 -21.19 -49.47 -23.97
C VAL A 13 -20.40 -50.80 -23.96
N LEU A 14 -20.25 -51.40 -22.77
CA LEU A 14 -19.56 -52.70 -22.60
C LEU A 14 -20.34 -53.85 -23.23
N HIS A 15 -21.64 -53.69 -23.47
CA HIS A 15 -22.53 -54.70 -24.11
C HIS A 15 -22.78 -54.40 -25.59
N ILE A 16 -22.21 -53.33 -26.16
CA ILE A 16 -22.29 -53.12 -27.58
C ILE A 16 -21.54 -54.22 -28.32
N SER A 17 -22.18 -54.81 -29.26
CA SER A 17 -21.61 -55.84 -30.14
C SER A 17 -22.06 -55.67 -31.58
N PRO A 18 -21.18 -55.82 -32.57
CA PRO A 18 -21.54 -55.73 -33.98
C PRO A 18 -22.50 -56.81 -34.40
N TYR A 19 -22.63 -57.87 -33.61
CA TYR A 19 -23.58 -58.96 -33.87
C TYR A 19 -25.01 -58.65 -33.39
N THR A 20 -25.19 -57.67 -32.51
CA THR A 20 -26.49 -57.19 -32.04
C THR A 20 -27.06 -56.06 -32.85
N ASP A 21 -26.23 -55.25 -33.49
CA ASP A 21 -26.62 -54.20 -34.44
C ASP A 21 -25.73 -54.21 -35.69
N PRO A 22 -26.02 -55.11 -36.64
CA PRO A 22 -25.22 -55.29 -37.86
C PRO A 22 -25.22 -54.09 -38.79
N SER A 23 -26.19 -53.17 -38.66
CA SER A 23 -26.35 -51.99 -39.55
C SER A 23 -25.47 -50.83 -39.17
N ALA A 24 -24.91 -50.82 -37.97
CA ALA A 24 -24.10 -49.73 -37.44
C ALA A 24 -22.61 -49.88 -37.84
N ALA A 25 -22.24 -49.28 -38.96
CA ALA A 25 -20.84 -49.28 -39.45
C ALA A 25 -19.84 -48.81 -38.39
N PHE A 26 -20.20 -47.78 -37.61
CA PHE A 26 -19.38 -47.32 -36.52
C PHE A 26 -19.09 -48.40 -35.45
N VAL A 27 -20.05 -49.22 -35.11
CA VAL A 27 -19.86 -50.28 -34.10
C VAL A 27 -18.87 -51.34 -34.60
N LYS A 28 -18.87 -51.62 -35.89
CA LYS A 28 -17.93 -52.55 -36.53
C LYS A 28 -16.49 -52.01 -36.48
N ASP A 29 -16.29 -50.76 -36.89
CA ASP A 29 -14.96 -50.12 -36.85
C ASP A 29 -14.44 -49.94 -35.42
N PHE A 30 -15.31 -49.55 -34.51
CA PHE A 30 -15.00 -49.45 -33.08
C PHE A 30 -14.57 -50.80 -32.47
N TRP A 31 -15.30 -51.86 -32.83
CA TRP A 31 -14.98 -53.20 -32.35
C TRP A 31 -13.63 -53.71 -32.87
N GLU A 32 -13.34 -53.48 -34.15
CA GLU A 32 -12.07 -53.88 -34.77
C GLU A 32 -10.89 -53.18 -34.09
N ILE A 33 -11.05 -51.91 -33.74
CA ILE A 33 -10.00 -51.13 -33.03
C ILE A 33 -9.84 -51.61 -31.59
N MET A 34 -10.94 -51.85 -30.86
CA MET A 34 -10.91 -52.14 -29.43
C MET A 34 -10.61 -53.59 -29.10
N VAL A 35 -11.01 -54.54 -29.92
CA VAL A 35 -10.84 -55.95 -29.72
C VAL A 35 -9.66 -56.51 -30.53
N GLY A 36 -9.27 -55.81 -31.58
CA GLY A 36 -8.14 -56.18 -32.45
C GLY A 36 -8.46 -57.28 -33.49
N CYS A 37 -9.74 -57.64 -33.61
CA CYS A 37 -10.19 -58.63 -34.58
C CYS A 37 -11.33 -58.06 -35.41
N ARG A 38 -11.46 -58.54 -36.66
CA ARG A 38 -12.51 -58.08 -37.62
C ARG A 38 -13.78 -58.94 -37.44
N PRO A 39 -14.93 -58.35 -37.08
CA PRO A 39 -16.20 -59.07 -37.03
C PRO A 39 -16.73 -59.36 -38.44
N VAL A 40 -17.06 -60.64 -38.70
CA VAL A 40 -17.71 -61.08 -39.93
C VAL A 40 -19.18 -61.30 -39.67
N LEU A 41 -20.02 -60.55 -40.38
CA LEU A 41 -21.48 -60.63 -40.24
C LEU A 41 -22.07 -61.69 -41.17
N PRO A 42 -23.20 -62.33 -40.82
CA PRO A 42 -23.85 -63.32 -41.63
C PRO A 42 -24.22 -62.76 -43.02
N GLY A 43 -23.61 -63.30 -44.09
CA GLY A 43 -23.82 -62.86 -45.46
C GLY A 43 -22.69 -62.04 -46.09
N GLU A 44 -21.62 -61.73 -45.34
CA GLU A 44 -20.41 -61.05 -45.85
C GLU A 44 -19.40 -62.11 -46.39
N HIS A 45 -19.01 -61.98 -47.69
CA HIS A 45 -17.97 -62.82 -48.27
C HIS A 45 -16.60 -62.30 -47.83
N THR A 46 -15.84 -63.16 -47.17
CA THR A 46 -14.44 -62.82 -46.74
C THR A 46 -13.54 -62.83 -48.00
N SER A 47 -13.07 -61.68 -48.44
CA SER A 47 -11.93 -61.58 -49.33
C SER A 47 -10.66 -61.90 -48.56
N SER A 48 -9.84 -62.80 -49.04
CA SER A 48 -8.69 -63.42 -48.37
C SER A 48 -7.45 -62.55 -48.22
N GLU A 49 -7.54 -61.21 -48.24
CA GLU A 49 -6.37 -60.34 -48.25
C GLU A 49 -6.22 -59.44 -46.97
N ALA A 50 -7.03 -59.60 -45.93
CA ALA A 50 -6.87 -58.77 -44.75
C ALA A 50 -6.05 -59.51 -43.65
N ALA A 51 -4.93 -58.94 -43.28
CA ALA A 51 -3.99 -59.46 -42.26
C ALA A 51 -4.53 -59.42 -40.82
N ASN A 52 -5.78 -59.08 -40.59
CA ASN A 52 -6.38 -58.99 -39.26
C ASN A 52 -7.08 -60.34 -38.93
N GLU A 53 -6.85 -60.84 -37.73
CA GLU A 53 -7.52 -62.03 -37.20
C GLU A 53 -9.05 -61.82 -37.21
N ILE A 54 -9.80 -62.82 -37.67
CA ILE A 54 -11.27 -62.83 -37.67
C ILE A 54 -11.77 -63.14 -36.26
N CYS A 55 -12.74 -62.40 -35.76
CA CYS A 55 -13.32 -62.60 -34.43
C CYS A 55 -14.05 -63.96 -34.37
N THR A 56 -13.93 -64.63 -33.26
CA THR A 56 -14.60 -65.94 -33.00
C THR A 56 -16.08 -65.77 -32.62
N GLY A 57 -16.53 -64.56 -32.29
CA GLY A 57 -17.89 -64.21 -31.85
C GLY A 57 -18.09 -64.31 -30.32
N ASN A 58 -17.07 -64.74 -29.59
CA ASN A 58 -17.10 -64.87 -28.11
C ASN A 58 -16.36 -63.73 -27.40
N GLU A 59 -15.77 -62.82 -28.15
CA GLU A 59 -15.08 -61.68 -27.62
C GLU A 59 -16.04 -60.72 -26.95
N THR A 60 -15.60 -60.13 -25.85
CA THR A 60 -16.35 -59.12 -25.11
C THR A 60 -15.47 -57.89 -24.77
N LEU A 61 -16.04 -56.72 -24.81
CA LEU A 61 -15.34 -55.51 -24.39
C LEU A 61 -15.08 -55.46 -22.86
N MET A 62 -15.71 -56.33 -22.10
CA MET A 62 -15.57 -56.39 -20.64
C MET A 62 -14.15 -56.71 -20.16
N ASN A 63 -13.37 -57.41 -20.96
CA ASN A 63 -12.00 -57.81 -20.62
C ASN A 63 -10.94 -56.90 -21.28
N SER A 64 -11.36 -55.86 -21.96
CA SER A 64 -10.45 -54.94 -22.62
C SER A 64 -9.68 -54.13 -21.55
N GLN A 65 -8.35 -54.17 -21.64
CA GLN A 65 -7.44 -53.36 -20.78
C GLN A 65 -7.24 -51.94 -21.36
N ASP A 66 -8.01 -51.54 -22.35
CA ASP A 66 -7.89 -50.25 -22.97
C ASP A 66 -8.26 -49.10 -22.01
N VAL A 67 -7.48 -48.01 -22.09
CA VAL A 67 -7.68 -46.80 -21.26
C VAL A 67 -9.08 -46.20 -21.44
N PHE A 68 -9.73 -46.44 -22.60
CA PHE A 68 -11.09 -45.98 -22.88
C PHE A 68 -12.12 -46.58 -21.90
N PHE A 69 -11.95 -47.82 -21.48
CA PHE A 69 -12.83 -48.53 -20.52
C PHE A 69 -12.41 -48.35 -19.07
N ASN A 70 -11.31 -47.66 -18.82
CA ASN A 70 -10.89 -47.35 -17.45
C ASN A 70 -11.76 -46.24 -16.86
N VAL A 71 -12.82 -46.65 -16.18
CA VAL A 71 -13.80 -45.75 -15.55
C VAL A 71 -13.32 -45.12 -14.22
N THR A 72 -12.09 -45.42 -13.78
CA THR A 72 -11.58 -44.98 -12.49
C THR A 72 -11.27 -43.48 -12.46
N GLN A 73 -11.19 -42.80 -13.62
CA GLN A 73 -10.82 -41.38 -13.72
C GLN A 73 -11.68 -40.56 -14.69
N LEU A 74 -13.00 -40.78 -14.69
CA LEU A 74 -13.93 -40.02 -15.56
C LEU A 74 -14.25 -38.61 -14.98
N ARG A 75 -13.26 -37.76 -14.88
CA ARG A 75 -13.39 -36.38 -14.32
C ARG A 75 -14.43 -35.53 -15.03
N VAL A 76 -14.46 -35.57 -16.35
CA VAL A 76 -15.41 -34.79 -17.16
C VAL A 76 -16.84 -35.27 -16.91
N SER A 77 -17.08 -36.57 -16.89
CA SER A 77 -18.40 -37.15 -16.62
C SER A 77 -18.88 -36.86 -15.19
N TYR A 78 -17.96 -36.85 -14.21
CA TYR A 78 -18.26 -36.45 -12.84
C TYR A 78 -18.70 -34.97 -12.76
N ASN A 79 -18.02 -34.07 -13.47
CA ASN A 79 -18.37 -32.66 -13.47
C ASN A 79 -19.77 -32.44 -14.10
N VAL A 80 -20.09 -33.15 -15.18
CA VAL A 80 -21.42 -33.08 -15.82
C VAL A 80 -22.49 -33.62 -14.85
N TYR A 81 -22.24 -34.76 -14.20
CA TYR A 81 -23.13 -35.31 -13.19
C TYR A 81 -23.40 -34.31 -12.07
N THR A 82 -22.35 -33.76 -11.49
CA THR A 82 -22.44 -32.78 -10.40
C THR A 82 -23.20 -31.51 -10.82
N ALA A 83 -22.97 -31.03 -12.04
CA ALA A 83 -23.68 -29.87 -12.58
C ALA A 83 -25.19 -30.12 -12.74
N VAL A 84 -25.58 -31.30 -13.22
CA VAL A 84 -27.01 -31.67 -13.36
C VAL A 84 -27.68 -31.74 -11.98
N TYR A 85 -27.00 -32.34 -10.99
CA TYR A 85 -27.52 -32.39 -9.62
C TYR A 85 -27.60 -31.02 -8.97
N ALA A 86 -26.63 -30.14 -9.20
CA ALA A 86 -26.66 -28.76 -8.71
C ALA A 86 -27.88 -28.01 -9.25
N ILE A 87 -28.18 -28.16 -10.54
CA ILE A 87 -29.38 -27.57 -11.15
C ILE A 87 -30.65 -28.18 -10.57
N ALA A 88 -30.67 -29.51 -10.37
CA ALA A 88 -31.84 -30.20 -9.78
C ALA A 88 -32.11 -29.71 -8.34
N HIS A 89 -31.08 -29.56 -7.54
CA HIS A 89 -31.20 -29.01 -6.18
C HIS A 89 -31.66 -27.56 -6.17
N ALA A 90 -31.15 -26.72 -7.11
CA ALA A 90 -31.60 -25.34 -7.25
C ALA A 90 -33.08 -25.25 -7.66
N LEU A 91 -33.52 -26.13 -8.56
CA LEU A 91 -34.94 -26.22 -8.96
C LEU A 91 -35.85 -26.73 -7.83
N HIS A 92 -35.36 -27.69 -7.05
CA HIS A 92 -36.12 -28.23 -5.91
C HIS A 92 -36.31 -27.19 -4.80
N GLN A 93 -35.38 -26.26 -4.64
CA GLN A 93 -35.48 -25.17 -3.66
C GLN A 93 -36.37 -24.01 -4.13
N LEU A 94 -36.76 -23.98 -5.39
CA LEU A 94 -37.74 -22.99 -5.89
C LEU A 94 -39.13 -23.34 -5.29
N PRO A 95 -39.81 -22.37 -4.66
CA PRO A 95 -41.19 -22.57 -4.24
C PRO A 95 -42.05 -22.91 -5.47
N CYS A 96 -43.06 -23.75 -5.29
CA CYS A 96 -44.01 -24.14 -6.33
C CYS A 96 -44.65 -22.88 -6.95
N LEU A 97 -44.08 -22.38 -8.02
CA LEU A 97 -44.59 -21.24 -8.77
C LEU A 97 -45.47 -21.80 -9.90
N ASN A 98 -46.63 -21.21 -10.10
CA ASN A 98 -47.44 -21.48 -11.31
C ASN A 98 -46.62 -21.03 -12.52
N ILE A 99 -45.93 -21.97 -13.14
CA ILE A 99 -45.00 -21.74 -14.25
C ILE A 99 -45.72 -21.17 -15.50
N SER A 100 -47.06 -21.28 -15.54
CA SER A 100 -47.88 -20.77 -16.64
C SER A 100 -47.98 -19.25 -16.76
N GLU A 101 -47.61 -18.50 -15.69
CA GLU A 101 -47.72 -17.02 -15.67
C GLU A 101 -46.38 -16.27 -15.64
N ILE A 102 -45.24 -16.95 -15.57
CA ILE A 102 -43.94 -16.32 -15.35
C ILE A 102 -43.15 -16.31 -16.64
N GLN A 103 -42.54 -15.16 -17.00
CA GLN A 103 -41.70 -15.06 -18.18
C GLN A 103 -40.45 -15.96 -18.06
N PRO A 104 -39.98 -16.62 -19.11
CA PRO A 104 -38.83 -17.52 -19.09
C PRO A 104 -37.54 -16.88 -18.55
N LYS A 105 -37.38 -15.55 -18.74
CA LYS A 105 -36.23 -14.78 -18.24
C LYS A 105 -36.22 -14.67 -16.69
N GLU A 106 -37.39 -14.55 -16.11
CA GLU A 106 -37.55 -14.44 -14.64
C GLU A 106 -37.29 -15.78 -13.95
N VAL A 107 -37.77 -16.88 -14.55
CA VAL A 107 -37.49 -18.24 -14.07
C VAL A 107 -35.98 -18.50 -14.08
N ARG A 108 -35.29 -18.14 -15.18
CA ARG A 108 -33.86 -18.30 -15.30
C ARG A 108 -33.10 -17.51 -14.22
N ASN A 109 -33.45 -16.26 -13.99
CA ASN A 109 -32.81 -15.43 -12.97
C ASN A 109 -33.00 -16.00 -11.56
N LYS A 110 -34.19 -16.50 -11.24
CA LYS A 110 -34.49 -17.17 -9.96
C LYS A 110 -33.68 -18.46 -9.82
N VAL A 111 -33.61 -19.29 -10.85
CA VAL A 111 -32.78 -20.52 -10.84
C VAL A 111 -31.32 -20.18 -10.61
N THR A 112 -30.80 -19.17 -11.32
CA THR A 112 -29.39 -18.74 -11.17
C THR A 112 -29.09 -18.27 -9.73
N ALA A 113 -29.99 -17.49 -9.14
CA ALA A 113 -29.84 -17.01 -7.76
C ALA A 113 -29.88 -18.14 -6.71
N HIS A 114 -30.67 -19.21 -6.96
CA HIS A 114 -30.69 -20.39 -6.09
C HIS A 114 -29.47 -21.26 -6.34
N LEU A 115 -29.03 -21.38 -7.60
CA LEU A 115 -27.83 -22.15 -7.95
C LEU A 115 -26.56 -21.62 -7.23
N GLN A 116 -26.43 -20.32 -7.07
CA GLN A 116 -25.33 -19.71 -6.31
C GLN A 116 -25.36 -20.06 -4.80
N LYS A 117 -26.50 -20.45 -4.27
CA LYS A 117 -26.70 -20.81 -2.86
C LYS A 117 -26.75 -22.31 -2.61
N VAL A 118 -26.60 -23.11 -3.67
CA VAL A 118 -26.63 -24.56 -3.58
C VAL A 118 -25.48 -25.04 -2.69
N ASN A 119 -25.82 -25.88 -1.72
CA ASN A 119 -24.89 -26.60 -0.87
C ASN A 119 -25.49 -27.96 -0.53
N PHE A 120 -24.91 -29.03 -1.06
CA PHE A 120 -25.35 -30.39 -0.80
C PHE A 120 -24.20 -31.39 -0.84
N THR A 121 -24.39 -32.52 -0.20
CA THR A 121 -23.46 -33.64 -0.27
C THR A 121 -23.95 -34.61 -1.33
N ASN A 122 -23.09 -34.92 -2.31
CA ASN A 122 -23.43 -35.90 -3.35
C ASN A 122 -23.38 -37.34 -2.80
N GLN A 123 -23.83 -38.31 -3.59
CA GLN A 123 -23.82 -39.74 -3.18
C GLN A 123 -22.41 -40.31 -2.98
N PHE A 124 -21.35 -39.58 -3.38
CA PHE A 124 -19.95 -39.97 -3.20
C PHE A 124 -19.33 -39.38 -1.93
N GLY A 125 -20.09 -38.59 -1.18
CA GLY A 125 -19.64 -37.94 0.04
C GLY A 125 -18.98 -36.58 -0.19
N ASP A 126 -18.94 -36.05 -1.45
CA ASP A 126 -18.36 -34.75 -1.74
C ASP A 126 -19.34 -33.63 -1.48
N ASN A 127 -18.88 -32.56 -0.85
CA ASN A 127 -19.65 -31.33 -0.68
C ASN A 127 -19.58 -30.50 -1.97
N VAL A 128 -20.76 -30.21 -2.53
CA VAL A 128 -20.93 -29.37 -3.72
C VAL A 128 -21.50 -28.03 -3.33
N PHE A 129 -20.73 -27.00 -3.52
CA PHE A 129 -21.11 -25.60 -3.31
C PHE A 129 -20.39 -24.70 -4.33
N PHE A 130 -20.78 -23.44 -4.41
CA PHE A 130 -20.12 -22.44 -5.27
C PHE A 130 -19.62 -21.27 -4.42
N ASP A 131 -18.48 -20.70 -4.82
CA ASP A 131 -17.95 -19.48 -4.22
C ASP A 131 -18.73 -18.23 -4.71
N GLU A 132 -18.36 -17.05 -4.22
CA GLU A 132 -18.98 -15.78 -4.62
C GLU A 132 -18.86 -15.48 -6.12
N ASN A 133 -17.91 -16.09 -6.81
CA ASN A 133 -17.69 -15.96 -8.25
C ASN A 133 -18.39 -17.04 -9.05
N GLY A 134 -19.07 -17.99 -8.42
CA GLY A 134 -19.75 -19.11 -9.04
C GLY A 134 -18.83 -20.28 -9.40
N ASN A 135 -17.63 -20.36 -8.82
CA ASN A 135 -16.71 -21.48 -9.05
C ASN A 135 -16.97 -22.61 -8.04
N PRO A 136 -16.90 -23.87 -8.46
CA PRO A 136 -16.92 -25.00 -7.56
C PRO A 136 -15.62 -25.06 -6.74
N PRO A 137 -15.61 -25.75 -5.58
CA PRO A 137 -14.40 -25.92 -4.80
C PRO A 137 -13.30 -26.60 -5.64
N ALA A 138 -12.12 -25.98 -5.66
CA ALA A 138 -10.99 -26.53 -6.39
C ALA A 138 -10.42 -27.74 -5.64
N SER A 139 -10.30 -28.86 -6.34
CA SER A 139 -9.65 -30.07 -5.83
C SER A 139 -8.74 -30.64 -6.93
N TYR A 140 -7.47 -30.80 -6.60
CA TYR A 140 -6.47 -31.32 -7.53
C TYR A 140 -5.60 -32.35 -6.84
N ASP A 141 -5.32 -33.44 -7.58
CA ASP A 141 -4.32 -34.43 -7.19
C ASP A 141 -2.96 -34.04 -7.76
N ILE A 142 -1.93 -34.12 -6.94
CA ILE A 142 -0.54 -33.95 -7.36
C ILE A 142 -0.02 -35.32 -7.72
N ILE A 143 0.28 -35.54 -9.01
CA ILE A 143 0.66 -36.81 -9.56
C ILE A 143 2.12 -36.78 -10.01
N ASN A 144 2.91 -37.75 -9.57
CA ASN A 144 4.27 -37.97 -10.05
C ASN A 144 4.25 -39.12 -11.10
N TRP A 145 4.80 -38.84 -12.26
CA TRP A 145 4.97 -39.81 -13.32
C TRP A 145 6.27 -40.57 -13.08
N GLN A 146 6.14 -41.83 -12.65
CA GLN A 146 7.28 -42.71 -12.35
C GLN A 146 7.43 -43.78 -13.41
N LEU A 147 8.64 -44.01 -13.87
CA LEU A 147 8.94 -45.12 -14.77
C LEU A 147 9.30 -46.35 -13.92
N ARG A 148 8.44 -47.36 -13.91
CA ARG A 148 8.67 -48.63 -13.26
C ARG A 148 8.52 -49.75 -14.28
N ASP A 149 9.50 -50.62 -14.37
CA ASP A 149 9.51 -51.81 -15.27
C ASP A 149 9.22 -51.44 -16.75
N GLY A 150 9.72 -50.29 -17.19
CA GLY A 150 9.51 -49.77 -18.55
C GLY A 150 8.15 -49.18 -18.83
N GLN A 151 7.23 -49.15 -17.84
CA GLN A 151 5.91 -48.54 -17.95
C GLN A 151 5.80 -47.27 -17.10
N VAL A 152 5.07 -46.25 -17.59
CA VAL A 152 4.77 -45.04 -16.84
C VAL A 152 3.63 -45.31 -15.87
N GLN A 153 3.93 -45.17 -14.58
CA GLN A 153 2.95 -45.23 -13.51
C GLN A 153 2.65 -43.85 -12.96
N HIS A 154 1.39 -43.57 -12.73
CA HIS A 154 0.91 -42.34 -12.14
C HIS A 154 0.72 -42.53 -10.63
N VAL A 155 1.64 -41.98 -9.84
CA VAL A 155 1.59 -42.08 -8.37
C VAL A 155 1.07 -40.77 -7.80
N THR A 156 -0.05 -40.82 -7.09
CA THR A 156 -0.60 -39.66 -6.40
C THR A 156 0.25 -39.33 -5.17
N LEU A 157 0.88 -38.17 -5.14
CA LEU A 157 1.75 -37.70 -4.06
C LEU A 157 1.05 -36.79 -3.07
N GLY A 158 -0.07 -36.23 -3.46
CA GLY A 158 -0.74 -35.30 -2.58
C GLY A 158 -2.03 -34.74 -3.17
N HIS A 159 -2.67 -33.89 -2.37
CA HIS A 159 -3.93 -33.26 -2.71
C HIS A 159 -3.89 -31.78 -2.41
N PHE A 160 -4.44 -30.99 -3.32
CA PHE A 160 -4.77 -29.59 -3.11
C PHE A 160 -6.29 -29.46 -3.08
N ALA A 161 -6.83 -28.91 -2.02
CA ALA A 161 -8.27 -28.70 -1.88
C ALA A 161 -8.58 -27.29 -1.35
N SER A 162 -9.63 -26.68 -1.89
CA SER A 162 -10.22 -25.46 -1.40
C SER A 162 -11.29 -25.79 -0.34
N ALA A 163 -11.20 -25.18 0.83
CA ALA A 163 -12.22 -25.28 1.88
C ALA A 163 -13.33 -24.26 1.67
N ALA A 164 -14.50 -24.50 2.26
CA ALA A 164 -15.67 -23.63 2.16
C ALA A 164 -15.46 -22.21 2.74
N ASN A 165 -14.48 -22.04 3.62
CA ASN A 165 -14.09 -20.76 4.23
C ASN A 165 -13.09 -19.94 3.39
N GLY A 166 -12.77 -20.39 2.15
CA GLY A 166 -11.81 -19.74 1.27
C GLY A 166 -10.35 -20.10 1.55
N ASP A 167 -10.06 -20.95 2.53
CA ASP A 167 -8.71 -21.46 2.79
C ASP A 167 -8.34 -22.56 1.81
N TYR A 168 -7.03 -22.69 1.57
CA TYR A 168 -6.47 -23.73 0.72
C TYR A 168 -5.63 -24.69 1.56
N LYS A 169 -5.88 -25.98 1.38
CA LYS A 169 -5.08 -27.03 2.02
C LYS A 169 -4.26 -27.76 0.96
N LEU A 170 -2.95 -27.73 1.11
CA LEU A 170 -2.00 -28.48 0.31
C LEU A 170 -1.37 -29.57 1.20
N SER A 171 -1.47 -30.82 0.76
CA SER A 171 -0.84 -31.97 1.39
C SER A 171 0.04 -32.67 0.36
N ILE A 172 1.33 -32.81 0.61
CA ILE A 172 2.28 -33.49 -0.27
C ILE A 172 3.08 -34.50 0.56
N GLN A 173 3.27 -35.69 0.01
CA GLN A 173 4.14 -36.72 0.54
C GLN A 173 5.50 -36.62 -0.16
N ASP A 174 6.40 -35.85 0.41
CA ASP A 174 7.69 -35.52 -0.21
C ASP A 174 8.60 -36.75 -0.35
N GLU A 175 8.43 -37.76 0.52
CA GLU A 175 9.24 -38.98 0.56
C GLU A 175 9.04 -39.86 -0.66
N ASP A 176 7.84 -39.84 -1.26
CA ASP A 176 7.44 -40.66 -2.39
C ASP A 176 7.76 -40.03 -3.75
N ILE A 177 8.32 -38.85 -3.78
CA ILE A 177 8.67 -38.13 -5.01
C ILE A 177 9.88 -38.80 -5.67
N VAL A 178 9.68 -39.34 -6.86
CA VAL A 178 10.76 -39.81 -7.71
C VAL A 178 11.16 -38.72 -8.70
N TRP A 179 12.34 -38.16 -8.47
CA TRP A 179 12.92 -37.14 -9.35
C TRP A 179 13.66 -37.80 -10.53
N ARG A 180 13.69 -37.16 -11.69
CA ARG A 180 14.47 -37.64 -12.85
C ARG A 180 15.97 -37.79 -12.52
N THR A 181 16.46 -37.04 -11.55
CA THR A 181 17.86 -37.11 -11.06
C THR A 181 18.07 -38.16 -9.96
N GLY A 182 17.09 -39.02 -9.69
CA GLY A 182 17.09 -39.97 -8.58
C GLY A 182 16.55 -39.40 -7.30
N LYS A 183 17.21 -39.60 -6.16
CA LYS A 183 16.76 -39.14 -4.84
C LYS A 183 17.01 -37.64 -4.57
N MET A 184 17.82 -36.98 -5.38
CA MET A 184 18.14 -35.55 -5.19
C MET A 184 17.10 -34.68 -5.86
N VAL A 185 16.58 -33.69 -5.11
CA VAL A 185 15.72 -32.62 -5.64
C VAL A 185 16.48 -31.91 -6.76
N PRO A 186 15.93 -31.84 -7.99
CA PRO A 186 16.60 -31.17 -9.10
C PRO A 186 16.73 -29.67 -8.80
N SER A 187 17.94 -29.17 -8.87
CA SER A 187 18.21 -27.74 -8.75
C SER A 187 18.02 -27.08 -10.12
N SER A 188 17.10 -26.13 -10.20
CA SER A 188 16.87 -25.32 -11.41
C SER A 188 17.93 -24.21 -11.51
N VAL A 189 19.22 -24.58 -11.55
CA VAL A 189 20.33 -23.63 -11.58
C VAL A 189 20.95 -23.60 -12.98
N CYS A 190 20.54 -22.64 -13.79
CA CYS A 190 21.30 -22.22 -14.96
C CYS A 190 22.24 -21.05 -14.58
N SER A 191 21.75 -20.10 -13.77
CA SER A 191 22.51 -18.98 -13.25
C SER A 191 22.44 -18.91 -11.73
N ASN A 192 23.53 -18.54 -11.08
CA ASN A 192 23.54 -18.31 -9.63
C ASN A 192 22.65 -17.14 -9.26
N VAL A 193 22.13 -17.17 -8.03
CA VAL A 193 21.23 -16.11 -7.54
C VAL A 193 21.96 -14.77 -7.53
N CYS A 194 21.37 -13.75 -8.13
CA CYS A 194 21.97 -12.41 -8.21
C CYS A 194 22.18 -11.83 -6.80
N PRO A 195 23.38 -11.30 -6.51
CA PRO A 195 23.67 -10.66 -5.23
C PRO A 195 22.91 -9.36 -5.06
N VAL A 196 22.86 -8.87 -3.82
CA VAL A 196 22.28 -7.56 -3.50
C VAL A 196 22.96 -6.47 -4.34
N GLY A 197 22.16 -5.51 -4.83
CA GLY A 197 22.64 -4.45 -5.73
C GLY A 197 22.56 -4.79 -7.21
N THR A 198 22.23 -6.04 -7.57
CA THR A 198 22.04 -6.47 -8.96
C THR A 198 20.63 -7.01 -9.20
N ARG A 199 20.12 -6.89 -10.43
CA ARG A 199 18.84 -7.44 -10.86
C ARG A 199 19.01 -8.58 -11.86
N LYS A 200 18.05 -9.48 -11.90
CA LYS A 200 17.97 -10.51 -12.94
C LYS A 200 17.63 -9.88 -14.29
N ALA A 201 18.42 -10.15 -15.30
CA ALA A 201 18.11 -9.85 -16.68
C ALA A 201 17.98 -11.16 -17.48
N GLN A 202 16.77 -11.44 -17.96
CA GLN A 202 16.50 -12.68 -18.69
C GLN A 202 17.23 -12.71 -20.02
N ILE A 203 17.89 -13.83 -20.32
CA ILE A 203 18.60 -14.04 -21.58
C ILE A 203 17.56 -14.53 -22.62
N LYS A 204 17.42 -13.80 -23.73
CA LYS A 204 16.50 -14.20 -24.82
C LYS A 204 16.85 -15.59 -25.36
N GLY A 205 15.84 -16.43 -25.53
CA GLY A 205 15.99 -17.77 -26.08
C GLY A 205 16.50 -18.84 -25.11
N LYS A 206 16.68 -18.50 -23.82
CA LYS A 206 17.02 -19.47 -22.77
C LYS A 206 15.88 -19.63 -21.75
N PRO A 207 15.82 -20.73 -20.99
CA PRO A 207 14.86 -20.92 -19.91
C PRO A 207 14.93 -19.80 -18.87
N THR A 208 13.84 -19.61 -18.11
CA THR A 208 13.72 -18.54 -17.10
C THR A 208 14.74 -18.61 -15.96
N CYS A 209 15.34 -19.80 -15.73
CA CYS A 209 16.42 -19.99 -14.77
C CYS A 209 17.78 -19.46 -15.27
N CYS A 210 17.90 -19.13 -16.58
CA CYS A 210 19.10 -18.58 -17.20
C CYS A 210 18.97 -17.06 -17.29
N PHE A 211 19.71 -16.34 -16.49
CA PHE A 211 19.69 -14.87 -16.43
C PHE A 211 21.08 -14.33 -16.09
N ASP A 212 21.34 -13.11 -16.51
CA ASP A 212 22.51 -12.33 -16.12
C ASP A 212 22.17 -11.44 -14.93
N CYS A 213 23.18 -11.18 -14.10
CA CYS A 213 23.08 -10.26 -12.98
C CYS A 213 23.63 -8.90 -13.40
N ILE A 214 22.71 -7.95 -13.69
CA ILE A 214 23.09 -6.60 -14.12
C ILE A 214 23.05 -5.66 -12.91
N PRO A 215 24.13 -4.87 -12.66
CA PRO A 215 24.14 -3.85 -11.63
C PRO A 215 22.97 -2.89 -11.76
N CYS A 216 22.39 -2.49 -10.65
CA CYS A 216 21.35 -1.48 -10.65
C CYS A 216 21.93 -0.12 -11.06
N ALA A 217 21.18 0.66 -11.86
CA ALA A 217 21.56 2.01 -12.22
C ALA A 217 21.66 2.92 -10.98
N ASP A 218 22.44 4.00 -11.07
CA ASP A 218 22.59 4.97 -9.99
C ASP A 218 21.25 5.46 -9.45
N GLY A 219 21.12 5.46 -8.12
CA GLY A 219 19.87 5.80 -7.43
C GLY A 219 18.85 4.67 -7.34
N THR A 220 19.19 3.46 -7.79
CA THR A 220 18.35 2.25 -7.64
C THR A 220 19.12 1.14 -6.93
N ILE A 221 18.41 0.25 -6.23
CA ILE A 221 19.00 -0.89 -5.52
C ILE A 221 18.09 -2.11 -5.56
N ALA A 222 18.67 -3.28 -5.67
CA ALA A 222 18.05 -4.54 -5.33
C ALA A 222 18.41 -4.88 -3.88
N ASN A 223 17.49 -4.69 -2.94
CA ASN A 223 17.72 -4.83 -1.50
C ASN A 223 17.67 -6.28 -1.00
N SER A 224 17.42 -7.24 -1.88
CA SER A 224 17.48 -8.67 -1.60
C SER A 224 18.00 -9.42 -2.81
N THR A 225 18.58 -10.58 -2.56
CA THR A 225 19.12 -11.46 -3.58
C THR A 225 18.04 -11.92 -4.58
N GLY A 226 18.40 -12.08 -5.84
CA GLY A 226 17.53 -12.67 -6.87
C GLY A 226 16.36 -11.81 -7.34
N ARG A 227 16.33 -10.51 -7.10
CA ARG A 227 15.25 -9.63 -7.58
C ARG A 227 15.25 -9.43 -9.10
N PRO A 228 14.08 -9.44 -9.76
CA PRO A 228 13.98 -9.18 -11.20
C PRO A 228 14.10 -7.69 -11.54
N THR A 229 13.87 -6.78 -10.60
CA THR A 229 13.87 -5.33 -10.83
C THR A 229 14.63 -4.60 -9.73
N CYS A 230 15.33 -3.52 -10.12
CA CYS A 230 15.87 -2.55 -9.18
C CYS A 230 14.76 -1.59 -8.74
N ILE A 231 14.67 -1.35 -7.45
CA ILE A 231 13.78 -0.32 -6.86
C ILE A 231 14.59 0.96 -6.69
N LYS A 232 13.99 2.11 -6.90
CA LYS A 232 14.65 3.39 -6.58
C LYS A 232 15.15 3.31 -5.15
N SER A 233 16.44 3.56 -4.97
CA SER A 233 17.03 3.60 -3.65
C SER A 233 16.40 4.77 -2.89
N MET A 234 15.49 4.44 -1.99
CA MET A 234 14.95 5.40 -1.04
C MET A 234 16.07 5.98 -0.14
N TYR A 235 17.19 5.29 -0.05
CA TYR A 235 18.38 5.73 0.69
C TYR A 235 19.05 6.97 0.11
N ALA A 236 19.10 7.17 -1.21
CA ALA A 236 19.71 8.36 -1.78
C ALA A 236 18.88 9.60 -1.49
N THR A 237 17.56 9.53 -1.68
CA THR A 237 16.63 10.64 -1.35
C THR A 237 16.52 10.83 0.17
N LEU A 238 16.50 9.75 0.95
CA LEU A 238 16.50 9.76 2.40
C LEU A 238 17.79 10.38 2.96
N LYS A 239 18.96 10.00 2.46
CA LYS A 239 20.26 10.53 2.89
C LYS A 239 20.35 12.03 2.62
N GLN A 240 19.88 12.49 1.47
CA GLN A 240 19.86 13.92 1.12
C GLN A 240 18.89 14.70 2.00
N THR A 241 17.69 14.21 2.24
CA THR A 241 16.72 14.84 3.16
C THR A 241 17.24 14.86 4.60
N TYR A 242 17.85 13.78 5.06
CA TYR A 242 18.46 13.68 6.37
C TYR A 242 19.57 14.71 6.59
N THR A 243 20.52 14.84 5.63
CA THR A 243 21.61 15.81 5.70
C THR A 243 21.10 17.25 5.69
N ILE A 244 20.13 17.58 4.87
CA ILE A 244 19.50 18.91 4.81
C ILE A 244 18.86 19.26 6.17
N ASN A 245 18.10 18.35 6.78
CA ASN A 245 17.43 18.59 8.07
C ASN A 245 18.45 18.81 9.20
N ILE A 246 19.54 18.04 9.23
CA ILE A 246 20.60 18.22 10.22
C ILE A 246 21.30 19.55 10.03
N ILE A 247 21.62 19.94 8.82
CA ILE A 247 22.28 21.23 8.53
C ILE A 247 21.41 22.39 9.02
N TRP A 248 20.10 22.40 8.71
CA TRP A 248 19.19 23.48 9.12
C TRP A 248 18.93 23.49 10.64
N SER A 249 18.79 22.32 11.26
CA SER A 249 18.67 22.25 12.72
C SER A 249 19.93 22.70 13.42
N SER A 250 21.11 22.36 12.94
CA SER A 250 22.39 22.82 13.46
C SER A 250 22.54 24.34 13.27
N LEU A 251 22.12 24.88 12.14
CA LEU A 251 22.12 26.34 11.89
C LEU A 251 21.18 27.08 12.84
N SER A 252 19.98 26.55 13.10
CA SER A 252 19.06 27.12 14.07
C SER A 252 19.65 27.11 15.50
N LEU A 253 20.30 26.01 15.89
CA LEU A 253 20.96 25.89 17.16
C LEU A 253 22.15 26.86 17.28
N ALA A 254 22.98 26.95 16.24
CA ALA A 254 24.10 27.90 16.19
C ALA A 254 23.61 29.35 16.31
N THR A 255 22.51 29.70 15.62
CA THR A 255 21.87 31.01 15.73
C THR A 255 21.38 31.27 17.16
N MET A 256 20.82 30.26 17.82
CA MET A 256 20.39 30.36 19.20
C MET A 256 21.58 30.60 20.16
N MET A 257 22.70 29.91 19.95
CA MET A 257 23.94 30.13 20.73
C MET A 257 24.48 31.54 20.57
N VAL A 258 24.47 32.08 19.34
CA VAL A 258 24.83 33.49 19.07
C VAL A 258 23.91 34.44 19.86
N PHE A 259 22.60 34.22 19.86
CA PHE A 259 21.65 35.06 20.60
C PHE A 259 21.84 34.98 22.13
N ILE A 260 22.22 33.83 22.65
CA ILE A 260 22.53 33.64 24.08
C ILE A 260 23.84 34.35 24.46
N GLN A 261 24.88 34.19 23.64
CA GLN A 261 26.19 34.79 23.86
C GLN A 261 26.15 36.31 23.79
N TYR A 262 25.41 36.88 22.82
CA TYR A 262 25.29 38.29 22.60
C TYR A 262 24.00 38.91 23.18
N ARG A 263 23.41 38.29 24.23
CA ARG A 263 22.12 38.69 24.81
C ARG A 263 22.10 40.11 25.36
N GLU A 264 23.27 40.60 25.83
CA GLU A 264 23.41 41.94 26.39
C GLU A 264 23.47 43.07 25.34
N THR A 265 23.62 42.74 24.10
CA THR A 265 23.75 43.73 23.02
C THR A 265 22.40 44.42 22.69
N PRO A 266 22.44 45.68 22.25
CA PRO A 266 21.24 46.49 22.02
C PRO A 266 20.28 45.84 21.00
N VAL A 267 20.80 45.19 19.96
CA VAL A 267 19.98 44.54 18.89
C VAL A 267 19.21 43.35 19.46
N VAL A 268 19.83 42.51 20.30
CA VAL A 268 19.19 41.33 20.91
C VAL A 268 18.17 41.77 21.97
N LYS A 269 18.50 42.74 22.81
CA LYS A 269 17.57 43.33 23.80
C LYS A 269 16.35 43.94 23.13
N ALA A 270 16.53 44.70 22.02
CA ALA A 270 15.43 45.28 21.26
C ALA A 270 14.52 44.26 20.61
N SER A 271 15.04 43.05 20.32
CA SER A 271 14.25 41.99 19.70
C SER A 271 13.59 41.01 20.70
N ASN A 272 13.57 41.34 21.99
CA ASN A 272 13.14 40.45 23.06
C ASN A 272 13.88 39.10 23.04
N SER A 273 15.00 39.05 23.75
CA SER A 273 15.91 37.88 23.72
C SER A 273 15.24 36.58 24.13
N GLU A 274 14.34 36.60 25.11
CA GLU A 274 13.65 35.41 25.61
C GLU A 274 12.72 34.78 24.52
N LEU A 275 11.81 35.58 23.94
CA LEU A 275 10.94 35.11 22.85
C LEU A 275 11.74 34.74 21.60
N SER A 276 12.92 35.34 21.38
CA SER A 276 13.79 34.94 20.29
C SER A 276 14.39 33.56 20.50
N CYS A 277 14.82 33.26 21.72
CA CYS A 277 15.32 31.92 22.06
C CYS A 277 14.21 30.86 21.97
N PHE A 278 13.01 31.14 22.46
CA PHE A 278 11.88 30.22 22.31
C PHE A 278 11.54 29.98 20.84
N LEU A 279 11.54 31.01 19.99
CA LEU A 279 11.29 30.87 18.56
C LEU A 279 12.39 30.05 17.87
N LEU A 280 13.67 30.29 18.19
CA LEU A 280 14.79 29.51 17.64
C LEU A 280 14.74 28.05 18.07
N PHE A 281 14.38 27.78 19.34
CA PHE A 281 14.18 26.43 19.83
C PHE A 281 12.99 25.72 19.11
N SER A 282 11.88 26.43 18.91
CA SER A 282 10.76 25.89 18.15
C SER A 282 11.13 25.60 16.70
N LEU A 283 11.91 26.46 16.04
CA LEU A 283 12.42 26.24 14.68
C LEU A 283 13.37 25.04 14.61
N PHE A 284 14.24 24.88 15.62
CA PHE A 284 15.07 23.68 15.77
C PHE A 284 14.21 22.40 15.78
N LEU A 285 13.15 22.38 16.58
CA LEU A 285 12.21 21.25 16.65
C LEU A 285 11.47 21.07 15.29
N CYS A 286 11.07 22.16 14.61
CA CYS A 286 10.46 22.08 13.29
C CYS A 286 11.39 21.48 12.23
N PHE A 287 12.70 21.76 12.28
CA PHE A 287 13.68 21.12 11.39
C PHE A 287 13.95 19.66 11.73
N LEU A 288 13.75 19.23 12.97
CA LEU A 288 13.83 17.82 13.37
C LEU A 288 12.55 17.04 13.01
N CYS A 289 11.39 17.71 12.91
CA CYS A 289 10.11 17.07 12.63
C CYS A 289 10.14 16.19 11.37
N PRO A 290 10.70 16.60 10.22
CA PRO A 290 10.78 15.76 9.04
C PRO A 290 11.53 14.44 9.21
N LEU A 291 12.38 14.31 10.22
CA LEU A 291 13.04 13.05 10.53
C LEU A 291 12.06 11.96 10.97
N THR A 292 10.93 12.33 11.56
CA THR A 292 9.87 11.38 11.93
C THR A 292 9.13 10.81 10.73
N PHE A 293 9.24 11.47 9.56
CA PHE A 293 8.64 11.02 8.30
C PHE A 293 9.52 10.00 7.57
N ILE A 294 10.77 9.85 8.01
CA ILE A 294 11.77 8.99 7.40
C ILE A 294 11.71 7.60 8.06
N GLY A 295 11.59 6.56 7.25
CA GLY A 295 11.64 5.18 7.72
C GLY A 295 10.34 4.41 7.49
N ARG A 296 10.32 3.17 7.99
CA ARG A 296 9.15 2.29 7.87
C ARG A 296 8.06 2.77 8.83
N PRO A 297 6.83 3.04 8.36
CA PRO A 297 5.74 3.43 9.23
C PRO A 297 5.45 2.38 10.30
N THR A 298 5.48 2.80 11.56
CA THR A 298 5.02 2.02 12.71
C THR A 298 3.90 2.78 13.41
N VAL A 299 3.16 2.15 14.29
CA VAL A 299 2.09 2.82 15.04
C VAL A 299 2.61 4.07 15.76
N TRP A 300 3.75 3.95 16.45
CA TRP A 300 4.37 5.07 17.17
C TRP A 300 4.86 6.18 16.23
N THR A 301 5.49 5.84 15.12
CA THR A 301 5.97 6.87 14.18
C THR A 301 4.83 7.59 13.49
N CYS A 302 3.71 6.92 13.20
CA CYS A 302 2.52 7.56 12.63
C CYS A 302 1.87 8.52 13.63
N MET A 303 1.73 8.13 14.90
CA MET A 303 1.22 9.02 15.95
C MET A 303 2.15 10.23 16.15
N LEU A 304 3.46 9.99 16.28
CA LEU A 304 4.45 11.03 16.54
C LEU A 304 4.55 12.03 15.38
N ARG A 305 4.49 11.58 14.14
CA ARG A 305 4.62 12.38 12.93
C ARG A 305 3.67 13.60 12.96
N HIS A 306 2.39 13.35 13.08
CA HIS A 306 1.36 14.38 13.02
C HIS A 306 1.26 15.21 14.29
N THR A 307 1.47 14.60 15.46
CA THR A 307 1.41 15.33 16.75
C THR A 307 2.64 16.21 16.96
N ALA A 308 3.85 15.71 16.65
CA ALA A 308 5.07 16.54 16.73
C ALA A 308 4.97 17.75 15.81
N PHE A 309 4.53 17.51 14.55
CA PHE A 309 4.27 18.58 13.59
C PHE A 309 3.28 19.62 14.17
N GLY A 310 2.09 19.20 14.60
CA GLY A 310 1.06 20.09 15.12
C GLY A 310 1.54 20.94 16.29
N VAL A 311 2.18 20.33 17.29
CA VAL A 311 2.65 21.01 18.49
C VAL A 311 3.81 21.96 18.20
N THR A 312 4.81 21.52 17.41
CA THR A 312 6.00 22.34 17.13
C THR A 312 5.65 23.59 16.31
N PHE A 313 4.74 23.46 15.33
CA PHE A 313 4.28 24.62 14.54
C PHE A 313 3.39 25.56 15.35
N ALA A 314 2.47 25.03 16.17
CA ALA A 314 1.67 25.89 17.05
C ALA A 314 2.57 26.65 18.02
N PHE A 315 3.59 26.01 18.59
CA PHE A 315 4.58 26.67 19.45
C PHE A 315 5.35 27.76 18.70
N CYS A 316 5.80 27.47 17.47
CA CYS A 316 6.50 28.42 16.61
C CYS A 316 5.65 29.67 16.30
N ILE A 317 4.42 29.47 15.83
CA ILE A 317 3.52 30.59 15.49
C ILE A 317 3.09 31.35 16.75
N SER A 318 2.91 30.69 17.89
CA SER A 318 2.63 31.34 19.16
C SER A 318 3.78 32.26 19.63
N CYS A 319 5.04 31.85 19.40
CA CYS A 319 6.20 32.71 19.66
C CYS A 319 6.22 33.96 18.73
N VAL A 320 5.91 33.75 17.44
CA VAL A 320 5.82 34.89 16.48
C VAL A 320 4.67 35.79 16.86
N LEU A 321 3.52 35.25 17.26
CA LEU A 321 2.37 36.02 17.73
C LEU A 321 2.73 36.83 18.98
N GLY A 322 3.40 36.23 19.96
CA GLY A 322 3.90 36.91 21.14
C GLY A 322 4.81 38.07 20.80
N LYS A 323 5.76 37.90 19.86
CA LYS A 323 6.61 38.98 19.35
C LYS A 323 5.81 40.08 18.68
N THR A 324 4.83 39.74 17.88
CA THR A 324 3.99 40.73 17.18
C THR A 324 3.18 41.54 18.15
N ILE A 325 2.60 40.92 19.18
CA ILE A 325 1.86 41.62 20.24
C ILE A 325 2.78 42.57 21.00
N VAL A 326 4.01 42.17 21.33
CA VAL A 326 4.99 43.02 21.98
C VAL A 326 5.26 44.29 21.14
N VAL A 327 5.46 44.13 19.84
CA VAL A 327 5.68 45.28 18.91
C VAL A 327 4.46 46.20 18.89
N VAL A 328 3.24 45.66 18.80
CA VAL A 328 1.99 46.45 18.81
C VAL A 328 1.77 47.15 20.13
N THR A 329 2.00 46.49 21.26
CA THR A 329 1.80 47.06 22.60
C THR A 329 2.85 48.10 22.95
N ALA A 330 4.12 47.86 22.61
CA ALA A 330 5.20 48.88 22.79
C ALA A 330 4.88 50.16 22.03
N PHE A 331 4.24 50.04 20.88
CA PHE A 331 3.84 51.22 20.10
C PHE A 331 2.64 51.93 20.70
N LYS A 332 1.58 51.21 21.13
CA LYS A 332 0.44 51.82 21.82
C LYS A 332 0.86 52.50 23.10
N ALA A 333 1.88 52.00 23.79
CA ALA A 333 2.47 52.63 24.98
C ALA A 333 3.21 53.95 24.67
N SER A 334 3.62 54.19 23.43
CA SER A 334 4.32 55.43 23.02
C SER A 334 3.37 56.62 22.81
N PHE A 335 2.06 56.44 22.87
CA PHE A 335 1.09 57.55 22.80
C PHE A 335 0.85 58.14 24.21
N PRO A 336 0.88 59.48 24.35
CA PRO A 336 0.60 60.13 25.62
C PRO A 336 -0.85 59.84 26.04
N GLY A 337 -1.02 59.36 27.30
CA GLY A 337 -2.33 59.02 27.86
C GLY A 337 -2.74 57.54 27.80
N SER A 338 -1.96 56.66 27.23
CA SER A 338 -2.31 55.22 27.20
C SER A 338 -1.98 54.52 28.51
N LYS A 339 -3.00 53.99 29.18
CA LYS A 339 -2.88 53.14 30.39
C LYS A 339 -2.29 51.72 30.11
N VAL A 340 -1.78 51.48 28.90
CA VAL A 340 -1.33 50.15 28.44
C VAL A 340 0.14 49.88 28.69
N ALA A 341 0.95 50.93 28.99
CA ALA A 341 2.40 50.85 29.10
C ALA A 341 2.92 49.95 30.26
N GLY A 342 2.11 49.67 31.28
CA GLY A 342 2.52 48.86 32.42
C GLY A 342 1.98 47.42 32.45
N LYS A 343 1.11 47.04 31.54
CA LYS A 343 0.35 45.78 31.63
C LYS A 343 0.92 44.61 30.85
N PHE A 344 1.92 44.79 29.96
CA PHE A 344 2.42 43.70 29.09
C PHE A 344 3.88 43.36 29.38
N GLY A 345 4.08 42.59 30.48
CA GLY A 345 5.39 42.11 30.93
C GLY A 345 5.79 40.73 30.35
N PRO A 346 7.02 40.26 30.62
CA PRO A 346 7.51 38.99 30.12
C PRO A 346 6.64 37.80 30.57
N THR A 347 6.03 37.87 31.77
CA THR A 347 5.11 36.81 32.26
C THR A 347 3.90 36.64 31.36
N GLN A 348 3.28 37.72 30.91
CA GLN A 348 2.12 37.61 29.98
C GLN A 348 2.50 37.05 28.64
N GLN A 349 3.69 37.35 28.13
CA GLN A 349 4.21 36.77 26.90
C GLN A 349 4.35 35.25 27.01
N ARG A 350 4.89 34.75 28.12
CA ARG A 350 4.98 33.32 28.40
C ARG A 350 3.60 32.66 28.51
N ILE A 351 2.64 33.32 29.16
CA ILE A 351 1.26 32.83 29.28
C ILE A 351 0.61 32.72 27.91
N ILE A 352 0.75 33.70 27.03
CA ILE A 352 0.18 33.65 25.67
C ILE A 352 0.79 32.51 24.86
N VAL A 353 2.11 32.40 24.84
CA VAL A 353 2.78 31.30 24.13
C VAL A 353 2.40 29.94 24.72
N GLY A 354 2.38 29.83 26.04
CA GLY A 354 2.02 28.60 26.76
C GLY A 354 0.57 28.20 26.51
N SER A 355 -0.39 29.13 26.62
CA SER A 355 -1.81 28.84 26.44
C SER A 355 -2.14 28.44 25.00
N CYS A 356 -1.61 29.16 24.00
CA CYS A 356 -1.83 28.80 22.59
C CYS A 356 -1.23 27.41 22.28
N THR A 357 -0.05 27.11 22.80
CA THR A 357 0.57 25.79 22.59
C THR A 357 -0.19 24.68 23.34
N PHE A 358 -0.68 24.98 24.55
CA PHE A 358 -1.44 24.04 25.35
C PHE A 358 -2.77 23.62 24.68
N ILE A 359 -3.48 24.59 24.09
CA ILE A 359 -4.70 24.27 23.31
C ILE A 359 -4.38 23.25 22.20
N GLN A 360 -3.30 23.45 21.46
CA GLN A 360 -2.90 22.52 20.42
C GLN A 360 -2.54 21.13 20.99
N ILE A 361 -1.86 21.08 22.11
CA ILE A 361 -1.55 19.81 22.79
C ILE A 361 -2.85 19.07 23.16
N VAL A 362 -3.85 19.79 23.70
CA VAL A 362 -5.16 19.20 24.03
C VAL A 362 -5.84 18.66 22.78
N ILE A 363 -5.85 19.40 21.66
CA ILE A 363 -6.41 18.96 20.40
C ILE A 363 -5.70 17.65 19.93
N CYS A 364 -4.37 17.60 20.00
CA CYS A 364 -3.61 16.41 19.62
C CYS A 364 -3.91 15.21 20.54
N ILE A 365 -4.04 15.42 21.86
CA ILE A 365 -4.39 14.36 22.82
C ILE A 365 -5.79 13.81 22.54
N LEU A 366 -6.76 14.68 22.28
CA LEU A 366 -8.13 14.26 21.92
C LEU A 366 -8.11 13.45 20.64
N TRP A 367 -7.37 13.89 19.63
CA TRP A 367 -7.21 13.13 18.39
C TRP A 367 -6.62 11.74 18.63
N LEU A 368 -5.52 11.64 19.38
CA LEU A 368 -4.87 10.36 19.69
C LEU A 368 -5.76 9.41 20.51
N LYS A 369 -6.68 9.95 21.34
CA LYS A 369 -7.62 9.13 22.11
C LYS A 369 -8.81 8.64 21.29
N LEU A 370 -9.36 9.49 20.42
CA LEU A 370 -10.57 9.18 19.67
C LEU A 370 -10.29 8.37 18.41
N ASN A 371 -9.30 8.77 17.63
CA ASN A 371 -8.99 8.16 16.34
C ASN A 371 -7.46 8.25 16.06
N PRO A 372 -6.65 7.39 16.68
CA PRO A 372 -5.20 7.45 16.54
C PRO A 372 -4.76 7.15 15.10
N PRO A 373 -3.76 7.85 14.58
CA PRO A 373 -3.12 7.50 13.31
C PRO A 373 -2.45 6.12 13.38
N PHE A 374 -2.59 5.32 12.32
CA PHE A 374 -2.04 3.96 12.25
C PHE A 374 -1.40 3.68 10.87
N PRO A 375 -0.48 2.72 10.77
CA PRO A 375 0.06 2.29 9.48
C PRO A 375 -0.99 1.48 8.73
N ASP A 376 -1.23 1.84 7.47
CA ASP A 376 -2.20 1.20 6.58
C ASP A 376 -1.55 0.74 5.28
N MET A 377 -2.06 -0.36 4.71
CA MET A 377 -1.60 -0.92 3.45
C MET A 377 -2.54 -0.52 2.32
N VAL A 378 -2.13 0.44 1.52
CA VAL A 378 -2.96 0.97 0.43
C VAL A 378 -2.65 0.26 -0.90
N PHE A 379 -3.68 -0.37 -1.47
CA PHE A 379 -3.63 -1.08 -2.76
C PHE A 379 -3.98 -0.17 -3.98
N ARG A 380 -4.21 1.11 -3.75
CA ARG A 380 -4.91 2.04 -4.66
C ARG A 380 -4.20 2.36 -5.98
N TYR A 381 -2.89 2.13 -6.10
CA TYR A 381 -2.12 2.70 -7.23
C TYR A 381 -1.55 1.72 -8.24
N SER A 382 -1.63 0.44 -8.02
CA SER A 382 -1.27 -0.60 -9.00
C SER A 382 -1.56 -1.98 -8.39
N ASN A 383 -2.19 -2.85 -9.14
CA ASN A 383 -2.42 -4.26 -8.77
C ASN A 383 -1.13 -5.06 -8.48
N LYS A 384 0.04 -4.39 -8.45
CA LYS A 384 1.36 -5.03 -8.25
C LYS A 384 2.19 -4.46 -7.11
N LYS A 385 1.76 -3.38 -6.40
CA LYS A 385 2.58 -2.78 -5.33
C LYS A 385 1.72 -2.35 -4.14
N ILE A 386 1.98 -2.97 -3.01
CA ILE A 386 1.45 -2.56 -1.72
C ILE A 386 2.31 -1.40 -1.21
N VAL A 387 1.70 -0.26 -0.93
CA VAL A 387 2.38 0.89 -0.32
C VAL A 387 1.93 1.00 1.13
N LEU A 388 2.89 0.94 2.05
CA LEU A 388 2.63 1.14 3.47
C LEU A 388 2.67 2.64 3.76
N GLU A 389 1.55 3.20 4.19
CA GLU A 389 1.36 4.62 4.51
C GLU A 389 0.84 4.81 5.92
N CYS A 390 0.98 6.02 6.47
CA CYS A 390 0.30 6.37 7.71
C CYS A 390 -1.08 6.92 7.38
N ASN A 391 -2.11 6.21 7.81
CA ASN A 391 -3.48 6.71 7.78
C ASN A 391 -3.69 7.64 8.97
N THR A 392 -4.32 8.78 8.75
CA THR A 392 -4.60 9.79 9.80
C THR A 392 -5.65 9.34 10.82
N GLY A 393 -6.34 8.21 10.59
CA GLY A 393 -7.43 7.71 11.41
C GLY A 393 -8.71 8.54 11.25
N SER A 394 -8.61 9.87 11.32
CA SER A 394 -9.70 10.81 11.06
C SER A 394 -9.19 12.02 10.28
N GLU A 395 -9.69 12.20 9.07
CA GLU A 395 -9.37 13.38 8.24
C GLU A 395 -9.83 14.68 8.91
N THR A 396 -11.02 14.66 9.56
CA THR A 396 -11.56 15.80 10.27
C THR A 396 -10.65 16.25 11.40
N ALA A 397 -10.12 15.32 12.20
CA ALA A 397 -9.20 15.65 13.29
C ALA A 397 -7.89 16.24 12.77
N PHE A 398 -7.37 15.73 11.65
CA PHE A 398 -6.20 16.29 10.98
C PHE A 398 -6.45 17.73 10.52
N TYR A 399 -7.60 18.00 9.90
CA TYR A 399 -7.98 19.37 9.48
C TYR A 399 -8.23 20.31 10.66
N VAL A 400 -8.68 19.82 11.83
CA VAL A 400 -8.80 20.64 13.04
C VAL A 400 -7.42 21.07 13.54
N VAL A 401 -6.42 20.16 13.56
CA VAL A 401 -5.03 20.49 13.90
C VAL A 401 -4.46 21.56 12.96
N LEU A 402 -4.63 21.41 11.65
CA LEU A 402 -4.18 22.37 10.66
C LEU A 402 -4.95 23.71 10.76
N GLY A 403 -6.26 23.65 10.97
CA GLY A 403 -7.13 24.78 11.09
C GLY A 403 -6.76 25.69 12.26
N TYR A 404 -6.44 25.10 13.41
CA TYR A 404 -5.98 25.87 14.58
C TYR A 404 -4.66 26.62 14.29
N ILE A 405 -3.69 25.97 13.67
CA ILE A 405 -2.43 26.60 13.25
C ILE A 405 -2.72 27.71 12.24
N GLY A 406 -3.63 27.48 11.29
CA GLY A 406 -4.06 28.46 10.30
C GLY A 406 -4.70 29.70 10.94
N ILE A 407 -5.57 29.52 11.92
CA ILE A 407 -6.20 30.64 12.66
C ILE A 407 -5.13 31.47 13.39
N LEU A 408 -4.20 30.82 14.10
CA LEU A 408 -3.10 31.51 14.75
C LEU A 408 -2.24 32.30 13.75
N ALA A 409 -1.94 31.69 12.59
CA ALA A 409 -1.15 32.35 11.54
C ALA A 409 -1.87 33.57 10.94
N ILE A 410 -3.17 33.48 10.71
CA ILE A 410 -3.99 34.61 10.22
C ILE A 410 -4.01 35.75 11.23
N ILE A 411 -4.25 35.43 12.51
CA ILE A 411 -4.23 36.45 13.59
C ILE A 411 -2.85 37.12 13.64
N CYS A 412 -1.78 36.33 13.57
CA CYS A 412 -0.41 36.84 13.57
C CYS A 412 -0.14 37.74 12.35
N LEU A 413 -0.57 37.31 11.14
CA LEU A 413 -0.42 38.11 9.92
C LEU A 413 -1.17 39.43 9.98
N VAL A 414 -2.41 39.44 10.46
CA VAL A 414 -3.24 40.65 10.59
C VAL A 414 -2.60 41.62 11.57
N LEU A 415 -2.16 41.14 12.75
CA LEU A 415 -1.48 41.95 13.72
C LEU A 415 -0.14 42.52 13.22
N ALA A 416 0.65 41.68 12.52
CA ALA A 416 1.90 42.09 11.90
C ALA A 416 1.68 43.14 10.80
N PHE A 417 0.61 42.99 10.01
CA PHE A 417 0.25 43.94 8.98
C PHE A 417 -0.21 45.33 9.57
N LEU A 418 -0.97 45.27 10.65
CA LEU A 418 -1.33 46.49 11.40
C LEU A 418 -0.10 47.16 12.01
N ALA A 419 0.84 46.36 12.56
CA ALA A 419 2.10 46.87 13.08
C ALA A 419 3.00 47.49 12.01
N ARG A 420 2.91 47.07 10.75
CA ARG A 420 3.67 47.62 9.61
C ARG A 420 3.32 49.08 9.31
N LYS A 421 2.07 49.50 9.55
CA LYS A 421 1.59 50.90 9.30
C LYS A 421 2.14 51.90 10.32
N LEU A 422 2.81 51.40 11.38
CA LEU A 422 3.34 52.23 12.44
C LEU A 422 4.68 52.87 12.04
N PRO A 423 4.99 54.14 12.47
CA PRO A 423 6.21 54.80 12.02
C PRO A 423 7.47 54.10 12.48
N ASN A 424 8.28 53.92 11.60
CA ASN A 424 9.61 53.37 11.25
C ASN A 424 10.64 52.95 12.34
N ASN A 425 10.29 52.79 13.60
CA ASN A 425 11.31 52.46 14.61
C ASN A 425 11.66 50.97 14.68
N PHE A 426 10.88 50.10 14.04
CA PHE A 426 11.12 48.63 14.10
C PHE A 426 10.98 48.01 12.72
N ASN A 427 12.10 47.81 12.02
CA ASN A 427 12.17 46.91 10.88
C ASN A 427 11.70 45.48 11.24
N GLU A 428 11.62 45.14 12.55
CA GLU A 428 11.17 43.83 13.03
C GLU A 428 9.75 43.52 12.58
N ALA A 429 8.81 44.49 12.64
CA ALA A 429 7.45 44.28 12.15
C ALA A 429 7.41 43.95 10.66
N LYS A 430 8.28 44.55 9.84
CA LYS A 430 8.39 44.31 8.41
C LYS A 430 8.91 42.88 8.15
N PHE A 431 9.93 42.46 8.89
CA PHE A 431 10.50 41.10 8.76
C PHE A 431 9.51 40.02 9.21
N ILE A 432 8.77 40.26 10.32
CA ILE A 432 7.71 39.35 10.78
C ILE A 432 6.58 39.31 9.73
N THR A 433 6.12 40.45 9.19
CA THR A 433 5.07 40.44 8.17
C THR A 433 5.49 39.67 6.94
N PHE A 434 6.73 39.88 6.47
CA PHE A 434 7.23 39.19 5.29
C PHE A 434 7.37 37.65 5.53
N SER A 435 7.89 37.29 6.69
CA SER A 435 7.98 35.85 7.05
C SER A 435 6.62 35.17 7.16
N MET A 436 5.61 35.89 7.71
CA MET A 436 4.25 35.37 7.81
C MET A 436 3.54 35.29 6.46
N LEU A 437 3.84 36.19 5.51
CA LEU A 437 3.36 36.09 4.13
C LEU A 437 3.91 34.82 3.45
N ILE A 438 5.23 34.56 3.58
CA ILE A 438 5.84 33.35 3.06
C ILE A 438 5.18 32.11 3.69
N PHE A 439 5.02 32.12 5.01
CA PHE A 439 4.37 31.03 5.74
C PHE A 439 2.96 30.75 5.18
N CYS A 440 2.12 31.77 5.10
CA CYS A 440 0.75 31.61 4.59
C CYS A 440 0.74 31.17 3.12
N ALA A 441 1.63 31.67 2.26
CA ALA A 441 1.73 31.24 0.86
C ALA A 441 2.07 29.78 0.75
N VAL A 442 3.04 29.29 1.53
CA VAL A 442 3.42 27.86 1.57
C VAL A 442 2.22 26.99 2.00
N TRP A 443 1.48 27.42 3.03
CA TRP A 443 0.36 26.62 3.55
C TRP A 443 -0.88 26.67 2.66
N ILE A 444 -1.14 27.78 1.97
CA ILE A 444 -2.22 27.85 0.97
C ILE A 444 -1.92 26.95 -0.21
N THR A 445 -0.66 26.85 -0.66
CA THR A 445 -0.26 25.94 -1.75
C THR A 445 -0.15 24.49 -1.30
N PHE A 446 0.12 24.25 -0.01
CA PHE A 446 0.21 22.92 0.56
C PHE A 446 -1.11 22.15 0.46
N ILE A 447 -2.25 22.79 0.80
CA ILE A 447 -3.55 22.09 0.86
C ILE A 447 -3.91 21.43 -0.47
N PRO A 448 -3.95 22.14 -1.62
CA PRO A 448 -4.26 21.51 -2.90
C PRO A 448 -3.17 20.51 -3.34
N ALA A 449 -1.90 20.79 -3.05
CA ALA A 449 -0.81 19.86 -3.34
C ALA A 449 -0.94 18.55 -2.54
N TYR A 450 -1.33 18.64 -1.27
CA TYR A 450 -1.55 17.48 -0.40
C TYR A 450 -2.70 16.60 -0.89
N VAL A 451 -3.84 17.21 -1.23
CA VAL A 451 -5.03 16.50 -1.70
C VAL A 451 -4.80 15.86 -3.08
N SER A 452 -4.04 16.53 -3.96
CA SER A 452 -3.77 16.02 -5.31
C SER A 452 -2.60 15.05 -5.41
N SER A 453 -1.77 14.92 -4.35
CA SER A 453 -0.57 14.08 -4.37
C SER A 453 -0.87 12.68 -3.86
N PRO A 454 -0.75 11.63 -4.70
CA PRO A 454 -0.99 10.27 -4.26
C PRO A 454 0.20 9.69 -3.46
N GLY A 455 -0.08 9.10 -2.32
CA GLY A 455 0.78 8.18 -1.61
C GLY A 455 2.16 8.71 -1.24
N LYS A 456 3.20 8.23 -1.88
CA LYS A 456 4.59 8.59 -1.56
C LYS A 456 4.92 10.08 -1.71
N PHE A 457 4.23 10.77 -2.60
CA PHE A 457 4.45 12.20 -2.84
C PHE A 457 3.84 13.06 -1.73
N THR A 458 2.84 12.57 -1.01
CA THR A 458 2.24 13.26 0.15
C THR A 458 3.30 13.59 1.21
N VAL A 459 4.14 12.61 1.56
CA VAL A 459 5.25 12.79 2.53
C VAL A 459 6.26 13.83 2.03
N ALA A 460 6.57 13.85 0.73
CA ALA A 460 7.48 14.84 0.16
C ALA A 460 6.88 16.26 0.22
N VAL A 461 5.60 16.41 -0.06
CA VAL A 461 4.87 17.68 0.02
C VAL A 461 4.81 18.20 1.45
N GLU A 462 4.51 17.33 2.43
CA GLU A 462 4.53 17.68 3.86
C GLU A 462 5.92 18.14 4.30
N THR A 463 6.95 17.36 3.99
CA THR A 463 8.34 17.69 4.35
C THR A 463 8.77 19.01 3.73
N PHE A 464 8.43 19.25 2.46
CA PHE A 464 8.74 20.50 1.78
C PHE A 464 8.04 21.70 2.42
N ALA A 465 6.76 21.57 2.77
CA ALA A 465 6.00 22.65 3.42
C ALA A 465 6.57 22.98 4.80
N ILE A 466 6.93 21.96 5.58
CA ILE A 466 7.57 22.13 6.90
C ILE A 466 8.89 22.86 6.77
N LEU A 467 9.77 22.40 5.90
CA LEU A 467 11.12 22.96 5.73
C LEU A 467 11.07 24.38 5.17
N SER A 468 10.28 24.66 4.14
CA SER A 468 10.20 25.98 3.52
C SER A 468 9.60 27.02 4.45
N SER A 469 8.58 26.66 5.23
CA SER A 469 8.00 27.58 6.22
C SER A 469 8.95 27.87 7.38
N ALA A 470 9.61 26.85 7.94
CA ALA A 470 10.60 27.05 9.00
C ALA A 470 11.82 27.84 8.52
N PHE A 471 12.30 27.57 7.30
CA PHE A 471 13.39 28.31 6.65
C PHE A 471 13.03 29.78 6.41
N GLY A 472 11.83 30.05 5.89
CA GLY A 472 11.32 31.41 5.69
C GLY A 472 11.33 32.22 6.99
N LEU A 473 10.86 31.61 8.10
CA LEU A 473 10.88 32.23 9.42
C LEU A 473 12.32 32.48 9.92
N LEU A 474 13.21 31.48 9.81
CA LEU A 474 14.59 31.60 10.25
C LEU A 474 15.32 32.72 9.51
N ILE A 475 15.29 32.71 8.19
CA ILE A 475 16.02 33.68 7.37
C ILE A 475 15.46 35.06 7.52
N CYS A 476 14.15 35.23 7.41
CA CYS A 476 13.56 36.60 7.43
C CYS A 476 13.70 37.29 8.79
N ILE A 477 13.57 36.54 9.89
CA ILE A 477 13.59 37.12 11.24
C ILE A 477 15.00 37.26 11.80
N PHE A 478 15.85 36.23 11.59
CA PHE A 478 17.13 36.13 12.29
C PHE A 478 18.35 36.48 11.43
N ALA A 479 18.37 36.19 10.12
CA ALA A 479 19.54 36.45 9.29
C ALA A 479 19.95 37.95 9.28
N PRO A 480 19.02 38.94 9.21
CA PRO A 480 19.41 40.35 9.28
C PRO A 480 20.02 40.74 10.62
N LYS A 481 19.58 40.10 11.70
CA LYS A 481 20.10 40.36 13.05
C LYS A 481 21.48 39.73 13.26
N CYS A 482 21.65 38.48 12.83
CA CYS A 482 22.96 37.82 12.84
C CYS A 482 23.98 38.58 12.00
N TYR A 483 23.59 39.11 10.84
CA TYR A 483 24.43 39.96 10.02
C TYR A 483 24.95 41.18 10.76
N ILE A 484 24.08 41.86 11.53
CA ILE A 484 24.48 43.03 12.34
C ILE A 484 25.39 42.62 13.51
N ILE A 485 25.08 41.50 14.17
CA ILE A 485 25.81 41.05 15.34
C ILE A 485 27.23 40.56 14.97
N LEU A 486 27.36 39.76 13.90
CA LEU A 486 28.60 39.09 13.55
C LEU A 486 29.47 39.87 12.53
N ILE A 487 28.85 40.51 11.54
CA ILE A 487 29.59 41.12 10.41
C ILE A 487 29.72 42.63 10.56
N ARG A 488 28.75 43.30 11.17
CA ARG A 488 28.78 44.74 11.36
C ARG A 488 28.54 45.16 12.80
N PRO A 489 29.43 44.79 13.74
CA PRO A 489 29.26 45.09 15.18
C PRO A 489 29.24 46.58 15.49
N GLU A 490 29.85 47.42 14.63
CA GLU A 490 29.80 48.88 14.74
C GLU A 490 28.38 49.44 14.69
N LYS A 491 27.43 48.75 14.05
CA LYS A 491 26.02 49.12 13.98
C LYS A 491 25.22 48.63 15.19
N ASN A 492 25.81 47.75 16.03
CA ASN A 492 25.18 47.18 17.22
C ASN A 492 25.36 48.15 18.45
N THR A 493 25.15 49.44 18.28
CA THR A 493 25.27 50.46 19.34
C THR A 493 23.92 51.07 19.64
N LYS A 494 23.72 51.51 20.92
CA LYS A 494 22.48 52.20 21.34
C LYS A 494 22.15 53.40 20.48
N LYS A 495 23.17 54.21 20.07
CA LYS A 495 23.02 55.35 19.18
C LYS A 495 22.45 54.96 17.80
N HIS A 496 22.92 53.90 17.20
CA HIS A 496 22.48 53.45 15.87
C HIS A 496 21.09 52.82 15.90
N VAL A 497 20.75 52.09 16.97
CA VAL A 497 19.42 51.53 17.19
C VAL A 497 18.40 52.65 17.49
N THR A 498 18.81 53.73 18.16
CA THR A 498 17.95 54.88 18.52
C THR A 498 18.02 56.05 17.52
N ALA A 499 19.16 56.30 16.85
CA ALA A 499 19.37 57.45 15.94
C ALA A 499 18.66 57.37 14.60
N LYS A 500 18.24 56.19 14.18
CA LYS A 500 17.25 56.07 13.09
C LYS A 500 15.93 56.77 13.40
N ASN A 501 15.77 57.24 14.64
CA ASN A 501 14.58 57.91 15.14
C ASN A 501 14.61 59.43 14.94
N LEU A 502 15.77 60.07 14.80
CA LEU A 502 15.87 61.51 14.67
C LEU A 502 16.00 61.99 13.21
N SER A 503 16.60 61.24 12.33
CA SER A 503 16.84 61.63 10.91
C SER A 503 15.59 61.65 10.02
N LYS A 504 14.38 61.41 10.53
CA LYS A 504 13.11 61.51 9.77
C LYS A 504 12.11 62.46 10.42
N ARG A 505 12.57 63.38 11.24
CA ARG A 505 11.77 64.48 11.80
C ARG A 505 12.19 65.89 11.27
N ILE A 506 12.97 65.91 10.19
CA ILE A 506 13.26 67.09 9.41
C ILE A 506 12.73 66.95 8.00
#